data_0645069adcae639927d5c94945192cb0
#
_entry.id   0645069adcae639927d5c94945192cb0
#
_cell.length_a   1.000
_cell.length_b   1.000
_cell.length_c   1.000
_cell.angle_alpha   90.00
_cell.angle_beta   90.00
_cell.angle_gamma   90.00
#
_symmetry.space_group_name_H-M   'P 1'
#
loop_
_entity.id
_entity.type
_entity.pdbx_description
1 polymer ?
#
loop_
_entity_poly.entity_id
_entity_poly.type
_entity_poly.pdbx_seq_one_letter_code
_entity_poly.pdbx_strand_id
1 'polypeptide(L)'
;FAPYRDELIISSKAGWNMWPGPHGEYGSRKYIIASAEQSLKRMSLDYVDVFYSHRPDPVTPIEETIGALDTLVRQGKTLYVGISSYSAAETVAAVAVARSMGTPLVIHQPSYSIVNRWIEDGLTSALRQEGLGAIAFSPLAQGLLTSKYLGDGPAERSQHRNSVPSTRITSDARGRLDGLDAIARDLRKLAMLAVP
;
A
#
# COMPACT_ATOMS: atom_id res chain seq x y z
N PHE A 1 -18.45 -6.16 12.88
CA PHE A 1 -18.19 -7.00 11.67
C PHE A 1 -18.28 -8.51 11.93
N ALA A 2 -18.34 -8.99 13.20
CA ALA A 2 -18.32 -10.41 13.52
C ALA A 2 -19.33 -11.28 12.70
N PRO A 3 -20.59 -10.85 12.49
CA PRO A 3 -21.55 -11.65 11.71
C PRO A 3 -21.21 -11.80 10.22
N TYR A 4 -20.28 -10.99 9.71
CA TYR A 4 -19.90 -10.96 8.29
C TYR A 4 -18.41 -11.26 8.08
N ARG A 5 -17.72 -11.78 9.11
CA ARG A 5 -16.25 -11.96 9.07
C ARG A 5 -15.80 -12.78 7.86
N ASP A 6 -16.51 -13.81 7.53
CA ASP A 6 -16.16 -14.74 6.46
C ASP A 6 -16.39 -14.16 5.05
N GLU A 7 -17.15 -13.07 4.94
CA GLU A 7 -17.35 -12.33 3.68
C GLU A 7 -16.39 -11.14 3.52
N LEU A 8 -15.60 -10.81 4.55
CA LEU A 8 -14.71 -9.67 4.54
C LEU A 8 -13.26 -10.09 4.30
N ILE A 9 -12.57 -9.32 3.44
CA ILE A 9 -11.12 -9.41 3.31
C ILE A 9 -10.49 -8.34 4.22
N ILE A 10 -9.94 -8.78 5.35
CA ILE A 10 -9.30 -7.90 6.33
C ILE A 10 -7.78 -8.04 6.21
N SER A 11 -7.09 -6.92 6.14
CA SER A 11 -5.64 -6.92 6.06
C SER A 11 -4.99 -6.04 7.13
N SER A 12 -3.76 -6.40 7.53
CA SER A 12 -2.92 -5.59 8.40
C SER A 12 -1.47 -5.63 7.93
N LYS A 13 -0.64 -4.75 8.50
CA LYS A 13 0.75 -4.56 8.08
C LYS A 13 1.67 -4.39 9.28
N ALA A 14 2.95 -4.79 9.11
CA ALA A 14 4.03 -4.49 10.04
C ALA A 14 5.22 -3.87 9.29
N GLY A 15 5.90 -2.87 9.86
CA GLY A 15 7.05 -2.21 9.25
C GLY A 15 7.38 -0.83 9.80
N TRP A 16 6.45 -0.18 10.49
CA TRP A 16 6.62 1.14 11.11
C TRP A 16 6.65 1.03 12.63
N ASN A 17 7.17 2.07 13.29
CA ASN A 17 7.32 2.10 14.76
C ASN A 17 6.04 1.73 15.48
N MET A 18 6.10 0.65 16.24
CA MET A 18 4.99 0.17 17.06
C MET A 18 5.25 0.38 18.56
N TRP A 19 6.51 0.35 18.99
CA TRP A 19 6.98 0.60 20.36
C TRP A 19 8.44 1.06 20.37
N PRO A 20 8.89 1.74 21.45
CA PRO A 20 10.28 2.13 21.59
C PRO A 20 11.21 0.92 21.69
N GLY A 21 12.42 1.04 21.12
CA GLY A 21 13.48 0.03 21.24
C GLY A 21 13.86 -0.61 19.92
N PRO A 22 14.93 -1.43 19.90
CA PRO A 22 15.58 -1.91 18.68
C PRO A 22 14.76 -2.92 17.88
N HIS A 23 13.67 -3.43 18.45
CA HIS A 23 12.79 -4.39 17.80
C HIS A 23 11.38 -3.83 17.60
N GLY A 24 11.23 -2.51 17.53
CA GLY A 24 9.95 -1.83 17.44
C GLY A 24 9.50 -1.51 15.99
N GLU A 25 10.31 -1.82 14.98
CA GLU A 25 10.04 -1.49 13.58
C GLU A 25 10.70 -2.45 12.58
N TYR A 26 10.46 -2.23 11.29
CA TYR A 26 11.04 -2.91 10.12
C TYR A 26 10.56 -4.35 9.91
N GLY A 27 11.47 -5.29 9.60
CA GLY A 27 11.14 -6.61 9.06
C GLY A 27 11.67 -7.79 9.88
N SER A 28 12.29 -7.56 11.05
CA SER A 28 12.83 -8.65 11.84
C SER A 28 11.73 -9.65 12.25
N ARG A 29 12.09 -10.91 12.37
CA ARG A 29 11.17 -12.00 12.74
C ARG A 29 10.42 -11.68 14.04
N LYS A 30 11.13 -11.21 15.05
CA LYS A 30 10.54 -10.85 16.34
C LYS A 30 9.49 -9.75 16.19
N TYR A 31 9.81 -8.72 15.43
CA TYR A 31 8.91 -7.58 15.22
C TYR A 31 7.67 -7.97 14.41
N ILE A 32 7.83 -8.68 13.29
CA ILE A 32 6.72 -9.09 12.42
C ILE A 32 5.70 -9.92 13.21
N ILE A 33 6.17 -10.94 13.95
CA ILE A 33 5.29 -11.82 14.73
C ILE A 33 4.60 -11.04 15.86
N ALA A 34 5.35 -10.28 16.66
CA ALA A 34 4.78 -9.50 17.75
C ALA A 34 3.79 -8.44 17.26
N SER A 35 4.07 -7.78 16.13
CA SER A 35 3.17 -6.80 15.52
C SER A 35 1.87 -7.43 15.02
N ALA A 36 1.93 -8.63 14.43
CA ALA A 36 0.76 -9.38 14.00
C ALA A 36 -0.12 -9.76 15.20
N GLU A 37 0.46 -10.31 16.26
CA GLU A 37 -0.24 -10.66 17.49
C GLU A 37 -0.97 -9.47 18.12
N GLN A 38 -0.27 -8.33 18.23
CA GLN A 38 -0.86 -7.12 18.76
C GLN A 38 -1.99 -6.58 17.86
N SER A 39 -1.84 -6.69 16.55
CA SER A 39 -2.87 -6.27 15.59
C SER A 39 -4.13 -7.13 15.71
N LEU A 40 -3.98 -8.45 15.74
CA LEU A 40 -5.09 -9.39 15.93
C LEU A 40 -5.82 -9.13 17.25
N LYS A 41 -5.06 -8.95 18.35
CA LYS A 41 -5.65 -8.63 19.65
C LYS A 41 -6.44 -7.32 19.64
N ARG A 42 -5.91 -6.25 19.04
CA ARG A 42 -6.62 -4.96 18.93
C ARG A 42 -7.88 -5.03 18.10
N MET A 43 -7.87 -5.84 17.05
CA MET A 43 -9.02 -6.04 16.16
C MET A 43 -10.01 -7.09 16.69
N SER A 44 -9.66 -7.81 17.76
CA SER A 44 -10.43 -8.96 18.28
C SER A 44 -10.69 -10.00 17.19
N LEU A 45 -9.63 -10.35 16.43
CA LEU A 45 -9.66 -11.33 15.36
C LEU A 45 -8.67 -12.46 15.64
N ASP A 46 -9.02 -13.67 15.22
CA ASP A 46 -8.14 -14.83 15.28
C ASP A 46 -7.14 -14.83 14.11
N TYR A 47 -7.54 -14.28 12.95
CA TYR A 47 -6.71 -14.17 11.77
C TYR A 47 -7.08 -12.96 10.92
N VAL A 48 -6.17 -12.57 10.02
CA VAL A 48 -6.42 -11.65 8.89
C VAL A 48 -6.30 -12.39 7.58
N ASP A 49 -6.93 -11.89 6.52
CA ASP A 49 -6.86 -12.51 5.21
C ASP A 49 -5.50 -12.25 4.54
N VAL A 50 -4.96 -11.05 4.71
CA VAL A 50 -3.63 -10.69 4.18
C VAL A 50 -2.82 -9.95 5.22
N PHE A 51 -1.60 -10.43 5.51
CA PHE A 51 -0.65 -9.69 6.34
C PHE A 51 0.54 -9.23 5.50
N TYR A 52 0.90 -7.94 5.60
CA TYR A 52 1.93 -7.33 4.75
C TYR A 52 3.22 -7.03 5.51
N SER A 53 4.37 -7.26 4.86
CA SER A 53 5.55 -6.45 5.13
C SER A 53 5.32 -5.05 4.55
N HIS A 54 5.27 -4.02 5.40
CA HIS A 54 4.81 -2.68 5.05
C HIS A 54 5.84 -1.91 4.20
N ARG A 55 7.11 -2.23 4.35
CA ARG A 55 8.23 -1.66 3.61
C ARG A 55 9.44 -2.60 3.67
N PRO A 56 10.40 -2.51 2.74
CA PRO A 56 11.64 -3.25 2.85
C PRO A 56 12.42 -2.85 4.10
N ASP A 57 13.14 -3.81 4.67
CA ASP A 57 14.06 -3.58 5.78
C ASP A 57 15.48 -3.51 5.23
N PRO A 58 16.21 -2.39 5.43
CA PRO A 58 17.57 -2.26 4.90
C PRO A 58 18.62 -3.09 5.66
N VAL A 59 18.25 -3.67 6.81
CA VAL A 59 19.19 -4.38 7.72
C VAL A 59 18.87 -5.86 7.82
N THR A 60 17.61 -6.21 7.95
CA THR A 60 17.19 -7.62 8.09
C THR A 60 17.18 -8.31 6.72
N PRO A 61 17.83 -9.49 6.59
CA PRO A 61 17.75 -10.28 5.38
C PRO A 61 16.30 -10.59 4.98
N ILE A 62 16.02 -10.55 3.69
CA ILE A 62 14.66 -10.77 3.17
C ILE A 62 14.11 -12.15 3.56
N GLU A 63 14.99 -13.14 3.67
CA GLU A 63 14.66 -14.50 4.08
C GLU A 63 14.08 -14.54 5.50
N GLU A 64 14.57 -13.70 6.40
CA GLU A 64 14.04 -13.61 7.76
C GLU A 64 12.66 -12.97 7.76
N THR A 65 12.47 -11.89 7.01
CA THR A 65 11.18 -11.19 6.89
C THR A 65 10.13 -12.12 6.28
N ILE A 66 10.42 -12.75 5.15
CA ILE A 66 9.50 -13.70 4.50
C ILE A 66 9.26 -14.94 5.37
N GLY A 67 10.31 -15.46 6.03
CA GLY A 67 10.18 -16.58 6.97
C GLY A 67 9.33 -16.26 8.20
N ALA A 68 9.30 -14.98 8.63
CA ALA A 68 8.37 -14.54 9.67
C ALA A 68 6.91 -14.54 9.17
N LEU A 69 6.68 -14.06 7.95
CA LEU A 69 5.37 -14.10 7.30
C LEU A 69 4.90 -15.55 7.07
N ASP A 70 5.78 -16.43 6.61
CA ASP A 70 5.51 -17.89 6.49
C ASP A 70 5.06 -18.48 7.83
N THR A 71 5.71 -18.09 8.91
CA THR A 71 5.32 -18.54 10.26
C THR A 71 3.90 -18.14 10.61
N LEU A 72 3.48 -16.93 10.29
CA LEU A 72 2.10 -16.48 10.51
C LEU A 72 1.09 -17.27 9.67
N VAL A 73 1.44 -17.62 8.43
CA VAL A 73 0.60 -18.50 7.57
C VAL A 73 0.46 -19.87 8.22
N ARG A 74 1.57 -20.52 8.60
CA ARG A 74 1.56 -21.85 9.22
C ARG A 74 0.83 -21.90 10.56
N GLN A 75 0.80 -20.78 11.29
CA GLN A 75 0.03 -20.62 12.52
C GLN A 75 -1.46 -20.31 12.29
N GLY A 76 -1.89 -20.16 11.04
CA GLY A 76 -3.26 -19.80 10.69
C GLY A 76 -3.65 -18.36 11.08
N LYS A 77 -2.67 -17.47 11.31
CA LYS A 77 -2.89 -16.06 11.67
C LYS A 77 -3.07 -15.14 10.48
N THR A 78 -2.69 -15.62 9.31
CA THR A 78 -3.01 -15.00 8.02
C THR A 78 -3.18 -16.08 6.96
N LEU A 79 -4.06 -15.86 6.00
CA LEU A 79 -4.27 -16.78 4.87
C LEU A 79 -3.24 -16.56 3.76
N TYR A 80 -2.97 -15.31 3.48
CA TYR A 80 -2.03 -14.86 2.44
C TYR A 80 -1.08 -13.81 3.00
N VAL A 81 0.02 -13.59 2.31
CA VAL A 81 0.96 -12.52 2.64
C VAL A 81 1.12 -11.55 1.48
N GLY A 82 1.50 -10.33 1.81
CA GLY A 82 1.76 -9.26 0.87
C GLY A 82 3.02 -8.50 1.21
N ILE A 83 3.48 -7.70 0.26
CA ILE A 83 4.56 -6.73 0.44
C ILE A 83 4.09 -5.34 0.02
N SER A 84 4.73 -4.30 0.52
CA SER A 84 4.37 -2.92 0.19
C SER A 84 5.63 -2.06 0.03
N SER A 85 5.63 -1.18 -0.97
CA SER A 85 6.73 -0.23 -1.23
C SER A 85 8.08 -0.86 -1.57
N TYR A 86 8.10 -2.12 -1.98
CA TYR A 86 9.29 -2.80 -2.49
C TYR A 86 9.58 -2.36 -3.93
N SER A 87 10.84 -2.19 -4.29
CA SER A 87 11.27 -2.00 -5.68
C SER A 87 11.02 -3.26 -6.53
N ALA A 88 11.17 -3.17 -7.84
CA ALA A 88 11.06 -4.31 -8.73
C ALA A 88 12.02 -5.45 -8.34
N ALA A 89 13.30 -5.10 -8.08
CA ALA A 89 14.32 -6.09 -7.70
C ALA A 89 14.01 -6.75 -6.35
N GLU A 90 13.64 -5.96 -5.34
CA GLU A 90 13.25 -6.49 -4.02
C GLU A 90 11.99 -7.35 -4.09
N THR A 91 11.04 -6.99 -4.96
CA THR A 91 9.83 -7.79 -5.20
C THR A 91 10.19 -9.16 -5.76
N VAL A 92 11.04 -9.22 -6.79
CA VAL A 92 11.50 -10.50 -7.37
C VAL A 92 12.23 -11.33 -6.33
N ALA A 93 13.12 -10.73 -5.53
CA ALA A 93 13.82 -11.43 -4.46
C ALA A 93 12.84 -11.97 -3.39
N ALA A 94 11.88 -11.17 -2.94
CA ALA A 94 10.87 -11.61 -1.99
C ALA A 94 10.03 -12.79 -2.51
N VAL A 95 9.64 -12.75 -3.78
CA VAL A 95 8.88 -13.84 -4.42
C VAL A 95 9.70 -15.10 -4.53
N ALA A 96 10.98 -15.01 -4.89
CA ALA A 96 11.87 -16.18 -4.98
C ALA A 96 11.98 -16.88 -3.61
N VAL A 97 12.17 -16.12 -2.53
CA VAL A 97 12.19 -16.65 -1.17
C VAL A 97 10.85 -17.26 -0.79
N ALA A 98 9.75 -16.55 -1.02
CA ALA A 98 8.40 -17.05 -0.69
C ALA A 98 8.09 -18.37 -1.41
N ARG A 99 8.43 -18.48 -2.70
CA ARG A 99 8.26 -19.73 -3.48
C ARG A 99 9.08 -20.87 -2.91
N SER A 100 10.32 -20.63 -2.51
CA SER A 100 11.18 -21.68 -1.93
C SER A 100 10.63 -22.25 -0.62
N MET A 101 9.85 -21.46 0.11
CA MET A 101 9.18 -21.83 1.37
C MET A 101 7.76 -22.36 1.18
N GLY A 102 7.17 -22.19 -0.02
CA GLY A 102 5.74 -22.45 -0.27
C GLY A 102 4.81 -21.42 0.37
N THR A 103 5.32 -20.23 0.66
CA THR A 103 4.56 -19.13 1.28
C THR A 103 3.68 -18.43 0.23
N PRO A 104 2.37 -18.24 0.46
CA PRO A 104 1.45 -17.64 -0.51
C PRO A 104 1.60 -16.11 -0.54
N LEU A 105 2.69 -15.61 -1.12
CA LEU A 105 2.87 -14.18 -1.41
C LEU A 105 2.09 -13.83 -2.68
N VAL A 106 1.01 -13.08 -2.54
CA VAL A 106 0.02 -12.91 -3.61
C VAL A 106 -0.16 -11.48 -4.09
N ILE A 107 0.29 -10.48 -3.31
CA ILE A 107 -0.07 -9.09 -3.58
C ILE A 107 1.03 -8.12 -3.17
N HIS A 108 1.19 -7.06 -3.97
CA HIS A 108 2.04 -5.90 -3.67
C HIS A 108 1.18 -4.64 -3.52
N GLN A 109 1.45 -3.83 -2.49
CA GLN A 109 0.76 -2.56 -2.29
C GLN A 109 1.73 -1.37 -2.48
N PRO A 110 1.83 -0.79 -3.69
CA PRO A 110 2.64 0.40 -3.94
C PRO A 110 1.86 1.70 -3.78
N SER A 111 2.56 2.82 -3.55
CA SER A 111 2.00 4.14 -3.81
C SER A 111 1.91 4.36 -5.32
N TYR A 112 0.72 4.71 -5.81
CA TYR A 112 0.54 4.98 -7.22
C TYR A 112 -0.57 5.99 -7.46
N SER A 113 -0.29 6.97 -8.28
CA SER A 113 -1.25 7.97 -8.71
C SER A 113 -0.82 8.57 -10.04
N ILE A 114 -1.67 9.38 -10.68
CA ILE A 114 -1.33 10.06 -11.93
C ILE A 114 -0.11 10.99 -11.82
N VAL A 115 0.20 11.46 -10.59
CA VAL A 115 1.36 12.32 -10.31
C VAL A 115 2.53 11.57 -9.64
N ASN A 116 2.39 10.28 -9.38
CA ASN A 116 3.43 9.41 -8.81
C ASN A 116 3.41 8.06 -9.52
N ARG A 117 4.16 7.93 -10.59
CA ARG A 117 4.12 6.82 -11.53
C ARG A 117 5.34 5.90 -11.47
N TRP A 118 6.09 5.94 -10.39
CA TRP A 118 7.36 5.22 -10.21
C TRP A 118 7.26 3.71 -10.46
N ILE A 119 6.10 3.10 -10.23
CA ILE A 119 5.90 1.67 -10.42
C ILE A 119 5.98 1.24 -11.88
N GLU A 120 5.78 2.17 -12.82
CA GLU A 120 5.83 1.89 -14.25
C GLU A 120 7.27 1.65 -14.73
N ASP A 121 8.26 2.10 -13.95
CA ASP A 121 9.67 1.81 -14.17
C ASP A 121 10.04 0.43 -13.58
N GLY A 122 9.60 -0.62 -14.27
CA GLY A 122 9.95 -2.01 -14.03
C GLY A 122 9.06 -2.77 -13.04
N LEU A 123 8.47 -2.14 -12.01
CA LEU A 123 7.70 -2.86 -11.00
C LEU A 123 6.44 -3.52 -11.59
N THR A 124 5.70 -2.82 -12.45
CA THR A 124 4.51 -3.39 -13.12
C THR A 124 4.85 -4.62 -13.96
N SER A 125 6.01 -4.62 -14.59
CA SER A 125 6.52 -5.76 -15.36
C SER A 125 6.89 -6.93 -14.44
N ALA A 126 7.60 -6.65 -13.35
CA ALA A 126 7.95 -7.65 -12.34
C ALA A 126 6.69 -8.30 -11.74
N LEU A 127 5.69 -7.50 -11.34
CA LEU A 127 4.43 -8.02 -10.79
C LEU A 127 3.72 -8.97 -11.77
N ARG A 128 3.68 -8.59 -13.05
CA ARG A 128 3.06 -9.43 -14.10
C ARG A 128 3.83 -10.74 -14.30
N GLN A 129 5.16 -10.69 -14.36
CA GLN A 129 6.02 -11.85 -14.55
C GLN A 129 5.94 -12.81 -13.36
N GLU A 130 5.87 -12.24 -12.15
CA GLU A 130 5.80 -13.00 -10.91
C GLU A 130 4.37 -13.46 -10.55
N GLY A 131 3.36 -13.02 -11.28
CA GLY A 131 1.96 -13.38 -11.03
C GLY A 131 1.38 -12.76 -9.76
N LEU A 132 1.90 -11.57 -9.32
CA LEU A 132 1.38 -10.87 -8.17
C LEU A 132 0.27 -9.88 -8.55
N GLY A 133 -0.76 -9.82 -7.71
CA GLY A 133 -1.73 -8.73 -7.74
C GLY A 133 -1.13 -7.41 -7.25
N ALA A 134 -1.78 -6.31 -7.62
CA ALA A 134 -1.42 -4.98 -7.14
C ALA A 134 -2.64 -4.23 -6.61
N ILE A 135 -2.46 -3.54 -5.48
CA ILE A 135 -3.44 -2.61 -4.93
C ILE A 135 -2.76 -1.29 -4.59
N ALA A 136 -3.15 -0.20 -5.25
CA ALA A 136 -2.51 1.09 -5.05
C ALA A 136 -3.00 1.79 -3.78
N PHE A 137 -2.06 2.41 -3.04
CA PHE A 137 -2.43 3.38 -2.01
C PHE A 137 -2.14 4.82 -2.48
N SER A 138 -2.84 5.78 -1.87
CA SER A 138 -2.77 7.21 -2.21
C SER A 138 -3.08 7.54 -3.68
N PRO A 139 -4.10 6.94 -4.33
CA PRO A 139 -4.41 7.24 -5.73
C PRO A 139 -4.78 8.71 -5.96
N LEU A 140 -5.27 9.40 -4.93
CA LEU A 140 -5.56 10.83 -4.95
C LEU A 140 -4.39 11.69 -4.42
N ALA A 141 -3.17 11.14 -4.33
CA ALA A 141 -1.97 11.84 -3.86
C ALA A 141 -2.21 12.61 -2.54
N GLN A 142 -2.77 11.92 -1.54
CA GLN A 142 -3.14 12.48 -0.23
C GLN A 142 -4.14 13.64 -0.32
N GLY A 143 -4.97 13.64 -1.33
CA GLY A 143 -6.00 14.63 -1.59
C GLY A 143 -5.58 15.77 -2.54
N LEU A 144 -4.32 15.78 -3.01
CA LEU A 144 -3.86 16.76 -4.00
C LEU A 144 -4.69 16.72 -5.30
N LEU A 145 -5.10 15.54 -5.73
CA LEU A 145 -5.90 15.32 -6.94
C LEU A 145 -7.42 15.46 -6.71
N THR A 146 -7.83 16.13 -5.66
CA THR A 146 -9.25 16.42 -5.40
C THR A 146 -9.60 17.85 -5.80
N SER A 147 -10.87 18.12 -6.06
CA SER A 147 -11.37 19.45 -6.46
C SER A 147 -11.13 20.57 -5.45
N LYS A 148 -10.78 20.25 -4.21
CA LYS A 148 -10.53 21.24 -3.15
C LYS A 148 -9.32 22.16 -3.39
N TYR A 149 -8.45 21.80 -4.32
CA TYR A 149 -7.29 22.62 -4.71
C TYR A 149 -7.45 23.28 -6.08
N LEU A 150 -8.62 23.13 -6.72
CA LEU A 150 -8.99 23.85 -7.92
C LEU A 150 -9.48 25.24 -7.52
N GLY A 151 -8.91 26.29 -8.12
CA GLY A 151 -9.24 27.69 -7.82
C GLY A 151 -8.30 28.36 -6.80
N ASP A 152 -8.53 29.67 -6.56
CA ASP A 152 -7.62 30.56 -5.82
C ASP A 152 -7.78 30.52 -4.30
N GLY A 153 -8.72 29.74 -3.77
CA GLY A 153 -8.99 29.68 -2.33
C GLY A 153 -8.13 28.69 -1.55
N PRO A 154 -7.78 28.98 -0.28
CA PRO A 154 -7.21 27.96 0.60
C PRO A 154 -8.26 26.89 0.88
N ALA A 155 -7.83 25.61 0.84
CA ALA A 155 -8.70 24.48 1.17
C ALA A 155 -9.07 24.52 2.67
N GLU A 156 -10.15 25.21 3.02
CA GLU A 156 -10.54 25.49 4.42
C GLU A 156 -10.93 24.28 5.26
N ARG A 157 -11.19 23.11 4.66
CA ARG A 157 -11.71 21.93 5.37
C ARG A 157 -11.04 20.62 4.93
N SER A 158 -9.76 20.47 5.19
CA SER A 158 -9.12 19.16 5.10
C SER A 158 -8.82 18.64 6.50
N GLN A 159 -9.34 17.45 6.87
CA GLN A 159 -8.94 16.74 8.09
C GLN A 159 -7.42 16.42 8.08
N HIS A 160 -6.79 16.48 6.91
CA HIS A 160 -5.36 16.30 6.69
C HIS A 160 -4.64 17.59 6.32
N ARG A 161 -5.06 18.72 6.89
CA ARG A 161 -4.45 20.05 6.66
C ARG A 161 -2.92 20.07 6.80
N ASN A 162 -2.37 19.14 7.58
CA ASN A 162 -0.93 19.00 7.82
C ASN A 162 -0.26 17.87 7.00
N SER A 163 -1.00 17.10 6.21
CA SER A 163 -0.45 15.93 5.51
C SER A 163 0.14 16.25 4.14
N VAL A 164 -0.29 17.36 3.50
CA VAL A 164 0.31 17.88 2.28
C VAL A 164 1.02 19.18 2.65
N PRO A 165 2.36 19.19 2.73
CA PRO A 165 3.12 20.43 2.98
C PRO A 165 2.71 21.48 1.96
N SER A 166 2.50 22.73 2.41
CA SER A 166 2.17 23.87 1.55
C SER A 166 3.18 24.07 0.40
N THR A 167 4.43 23.63 0.61
CA THR A 167 5.51 23.59 -0.38
C THR A 167 5.22 22.67 -1.58
N ARG A 168 4.29 21.71 -1.47
CA ARG A 168 3.86 20.85 -2.58
C ARG A 168 2.72 21.43 -3.41
N ILE A 169 2.05 22.48 -2.91
CA ILE A 169 0.98 23.19 -3.61
C ILE A 169 1.57 24.43 -4.25
N THR A 170 2.49 24.23 -5.18
CA THR A 170 3.10 25.30 -5.97
C THR A 170 2.14 25.78 -7.05
N SER A 171 2.40 26.96 -7.65
CA SER A 171 1.65 27.45 -8.82
C SER A 171 1.73 26.46 -10.00
N ASP A 172 2.87 25.79 -10.19
CA ASP A 172 3.04 24.74 -11.20
C ASP A 172 2.15 23.50 -10.89
N ALA A 173 2.11 23.06 -9.64
CA ALA A 173 1.24 21.97 -9.23
C ALA A 173 -0.25 22.29 -9.44
N ARG A 174 -0.67 23.54 -9.16
CA ARG A 174 -2.03 24.02 -9.44
C ARG A 174 -2.33 24.01 -10.93
N GLY A 175 -1.45 24.58 -11.76
CA GLY A 175 -1.62 24.59 -13.22
C GLY A 175 -1.76 23.19 -13.81
N ARG A 176 -1.03 22.21 -13.28
CA ARG A 176 -1.18 20.79 -13.68
C ARG A 176 -2.52 20.20 -13.23
N LEU A 177 -3.00 20.54 -12.04
CA LEU A 177 -4.32 20.11 -11.55
C LEU A 177 -5.45 20.69 -12.39
N ASP A 178 -5.38 21.98 -12.72
CA ASP A 178 -6.37 22.65 -13.60
C ASP A 178 -6.39 22.01 -14.99
N GLY A 179 -5.22 21.68 -15.54
CA GLY A 179 -5.10 20.95 -16.80
C GLY A 179 -5.73 19.55 -16.75
N LEU A 180 -5.50 18.80 -15.68
CA LEU A 180 -6.10 17.48 -15.47
C LEU A 180 -7.62 17.57 -15.31
N ASP A 181 -8.14 18.57 -14.60
CA ASP A 181 -9.58 18.80 -14.44
C ASP A 181 -10.24 19.16 -15.77
N ALA A 182 -9.59 20.00 -16.60
CA ALA A 182 -10.06 20.33 -17.94
C ALA A 182 -10.17 19.06 -18.81
N ILE A 183 -9.13 18.22 -18.84
CA ILE A 183 -9.14 16.94 -19.57
C ILE A 183 -10.27 16.03 -19.05
N ALA A 184 -10.44 15.92 -17.74
CA ALA A 184 -11.48 15.10 -17.14
C ALA A 184 -12.90 15.58 -17.50
N ARG A 185 -13.12 16.90 -17.57
CA ARG A 185 -14.40 17.48 -18.04
C ARG A 185 -14.66 17.16 -19.50
N ASP A 186 -13.66 17.25 -20.35
CA ASP A 186 -13.80 16.95 -21.78
C ASP A 186 -14.05 15.46 -22.02
N LEU A 187 -13.37 14.56 -21.30
CA LEU A 187 -13.64 13.13 -21.34
C LEU A 187 -15.07 12.79 -20.88
N ARG A 188 -15.59 13.47 -19.85
CA ARG A 188 -16.99 13.31 -19.40
C ARG A 188 -17.96 13.73 -20.48
N LYS A 189 -17.73 14.86 -21.17
CA LYS A 189 -18.57 15.32 -22.30
C LYS A 189 -18.58 14.29 -23.42
N LEU A 190 -17.40 13.74 -23.78
CA LEU A 190 -17.30 12.70 -24.81
C LEU A 190 -18.03 11.42 -24.41
N ALA A 191 -17.91 10.99 -23.13
CA ALA A 191 -18.63 9.82 -22.64
C ALA A 191 -20.15 10.02 -22.66
N MET A 192 -20.65 11.22 -22.36
CA MET A 192 -22.08 11.53 -22.44
C MET A 192 -22.61 11.57 -23.88
N LEU A 193 -21.76 11.87 -24.87
CA LEU A 193 -22.11 11.87 -26.28
C LEU A 193 -22.03 10.45 -26.91
N ALA A 194 -21.36 9.51 -26.26
CA ALA A 194 -21.18 8.14 -26.73
C ALA A 194 -22.26 7.15 -26.21
N VAL A 195 -23.20 7.63 -25.39
CA VAL A 195 -24.35 6.84 -24.94
C VAL A 195 -25.49 7.06 -25.94
N PRO A 196 -25.93 6.02 -26.68
CA PRO A 196 -27.05 6.10 -27.58
C PRO A 196 -28.37 6.38 -26.91
#